data_ed43ca707908350a7eae561c67257da1
#
_entry.id   ed43ca707908350a7eae561c67257da1
#
_cell.length_a   1.000
_cell.length_b   1.000
_cell.length_c   1.000
_cell.angle_alpha   90.00
_cell.angle_beta   90.00
_cell.angle_gamma   90.00
#
_symmetry.space_group_name_H-M   'P 1'
#
loop_
_entity.id
_entity.type
_entity.pdbx_description
1 polymer ?
#
loop_
_entity_poly.entity_id
_entity_poly.type
_entity_poly.pdbx_seq_one_letter_code
_entity_poly.pdbx_strand_id
1 'polypeptide(L)'
;GFLIPDDEKLEELAIPAEATGTALHEDRVLVRRESKGFGGRAEASVKPSGSVGRVLERRRSQFVGNLQRSRQFLFVVPDDSRIPCDIYVPEPRDLGRPARVGDKVVVELLEWQSRHTNPEGEIIEVLGPPNQEGVDMLAIIRQHELPLKFPRKVLQEVKNLGKTVTDEDVKGRIDCRRHDVITI
;
A
#
# COMPACT_ATOMS: atom_id res chain seq x y z
N GLY A 1 -0.99 -5.48 16.65
CA GLY A 1 0.18 -5.10 15.84
C GLY A 1 1.46 -5.10 16.66
N PHE A 2 2.56 -4.80 16.00
CA PHE A 2 3.87 -4.64 16.65
C PHE A 2 4.46 -3.30 16.20
N LEU A 3 5.04 -2.58 17.14
CA LEU A 3 5.83 -1.37 16.89
C LEU A 3 7.31 -1.76 16.90
N ILE A 4 8.01 -1.38 15.83
CA ILE A 4 9.47 -1.44 15.74
C ILE A 4 9.97 -0.02 16.05
N PRO A 5 10.71 0.19 17.16
CA PRO A 5 11.23 1.51 17.49
C PRO A 5 12.30 2.00 16.50
N ASP A 6 12.38 3.34 16.29
CA ASP A 6 13.47 3.95 15.51
C ASP A 6 14.85 3.79 16.20
N ASP A 7 14.87 3.65 17.54
CA ASP A 7 16.09 3.39 18.31
C ASP A 7 16.26 1.88 18.53
N GLU A 8 17.28 1.30 17.91
CA GLU A 8 17.61 -0.14 18.00
C GLU A 8 17.90 -0.65 19.44
N LYS A 9 18.10 0.27 20.40
CA LYS A 9 18.30 -0.10 21.82
C LYS A 9 16.99 -0.37 22.54
N LEU A 10 15.86 0.00 21.95
CA LEU A 10 14.53 -0.21 22.51
C LEU A 10 13.95 -1.52 22.01
N GLU A 11 13.21 -2.19 22.89
CA GLU A 11 12.49 -3.42 22.55
C GLU A 11 11.22 -3.11 21.74
N GLU A 12 10.85 -4.05 20.86
CA GLU A 12 9.56 -4.03 20.17
C GLU A 12 8.40 -3.98 21.18
N LEU A 13 7.37 -3.20 20.85
CA LEU A 13 6.16 -3.11 21.65
C LEU A 13 4.99 -3.84 20.97
N ALA A 14 4.24 -4.61 21.73
CA ALA A 14 2.96 -5.13 21.27
C ALA A 14 1.90 -4.02 21.34
N ILE A 15 1.18 -3.79 20.23
CA ILE A 15 0.07 -2.85 20.15
C ILE A 15 -1.23 -3.64 19.98
N PRO A 16 -2.07 -3.71 21.00
CA PRO A 16 -3.38 -4.33 20.89
C PRO A 16 -4.23 -3.68 19.80
N ALA A 17 -5.16 -4.42 19.21
CA ALA A 17 -5.99 -3.91 18.10
C ALA A 17 -6.79 -2.66 18.50
N GLU A 18 -7.28 -2.62 19.73
CA GLU A 18 -8.00 -1.47 20.32
C GLU A 18 -7.13 -0.25 20.57
N ALA A 19 -5.81 -0.43 20.65
CA ALA A 19 -4.84 0.62 20.93
C ALA A 19 -4.10 1.15 19.69
N THR A 20 -4.46 0.69 18.49
CA THR A 20 -3.84 1.14 17.22
C THR A 20 -4.28 2.54 16.78
N GLY A 21 -5.39 3.04 17.32
CA GLY A 21 -5.98 4.30 16.86
C GLY A 21 -6.32 4.26 15.37
N THR A 22 -5.91 5.26 14.61
CA THR A 22 -6.06 5.33 13.15
C THR A 22 -4.80 4.88 12.38
N ALA A 23 -3.83 4.27 13.06
CA ALA A 23 -2.62 3.79 12.43
C ALA A 23 -2.90 2.60 11.51
N LEU A 24 -2.28 2.63 10.35
CA LEU A 24 -2.27 1.56 9.36
C LEU A 24 -0.90 0.88 9.32
N HIS A 25 -0.81 -0.16 8.51
CA HIS A 25 0.43 -0.93 8.35
C HIS A 25 1.58 -0.04 7.82
N GLU A 26 2.74 -0.14 8.45
CA GLU A 26 3.96 0.64 8.15
C GLU A 26 3.86 2.15 8.40
N ASP A 27 2.80 2.64 9.03
CA ASP A 27 2.76 4.04 9.44
C ASP A 27 3.81 4.35 10.50
N ARG A 28 4.41 5.52 10.42
CA ARG A 28 5.27 6.04 11.47
C ARG A 28 4.40 6.70 12.54
N VAL A 29 4.51 6.23 13.77
CA VAL A 29 3.59 6.59 14.85
C VAL A 29 4.31 7.03 16.12
N LEU A 30 3.65 7.88 16.90
CA LEU A 30 4.04 8.17 18.27
C LEU A 30 3.27 7.22 19.21
N VAL A 31 4.01 6.42 19.98
CA VAL A 31 3.43 5.44 20.90
C VAL A 31 3.73 5.81 22.35
N ARG A 32 2.74 5.64 23.21
CA ARG A 32 2.90 5.69 24.66
C ARG A 32 3.15 4.26 25.15
N ARG A 33 4.29 4.04 25.80
CA ARG A 33 4.59 2.77 26.44
C ARG A 33 3.74 2.61 27.71
N GLU A 34 3.15 1.44 27.89
CA GLU A 34 2.41 1.10 29.11
C GLU A 34 3.32 0.32 30.05
N SER A 35 3.31 0.73 31.32
CA SER A 35 4.19 0.14 32.35
C SER A 35 3.70 -1.21 32.90
N LYS A 36 2.50 -1.68 32.49
CA LYS A 36 1.96 -3.00 32.85
C LYS A 36 1.62 -3.75 31.59
N GLY A 37 2.24 -4.93 31.40
CA GLY A 37 1.85 -5.84 30.33
C GLY A 37 0.36 -6.14 30.38
N PHE A 38 -0.26 -6.18 29.23
CA PHE A 38 -1.67 -6.59 29.08
C PHE A 38 -1.77 -8.10 29.39
N GLY A 39 -2.24 -8.46 30.61
CA GLY A 39 -2.40 -9.84 31.03
C GLY A 39 -2.32 -9.98 32.53
N GLY A 40 -3.45 -10.16 33.16
CA GLY A 40 -3.63 -10.26 34.61
C GLY A 40 -3.18 -11.58 35.22
N ARG A 41 -1.96 -12.05 34.95
CA ARG A 41 -1.20 -13.04 35.73
C ARG A 41 0.25 -12.91 35.37
N ALA A 42 1.13 -12.89 36.37
CA ALA A 42 2.57 -12.81 36.22
C ALA A 42 3.12 -14.08 35.57
N GLU A 43 3.11 -14.13 34.23
CA GLU A 43 3.88 -15.09 33.45
C GLU A 43 5.06 -14.35 32.81
N ALA A 44 6.24 -14.91 32.96
CA ALA A 44 7.56 -14.34 32.70
C ALA A 44 7.92 -14.10 31.21
N SER A 45 6.91 -13.84 30.32
CA SER A 45 7.13 -13.61 28.90
C SER A 45 6.17 -12.57 28.27
N VAL A 46 5.64 -11.64 29.05
CA VAL A 46 4.75 -10.61 28.48
C VAL A 46 5.59 -9.54 27.80
N LYS A 47 5.55 -9.48 26.45
CA LYS A 47 6.15 -8.38 25.70
C LYS A 47 5.61 -7.05 26.19
N PRO A 48 6.44 -6.00 26.30
CA PRO A 48 5.97 -4.69 26.68
C PRO A 48 4.91 -4.21 25.69
N SER A 49 3.86 -3.58 26.20
CA SER A 49 2.75 -3.08 25.39
C SER A 49 2.72 -1.55 25.31
N GLY A 50 2.02 -1.04 24.31
CA GLY A 50 1.85 0.39 24.13
C GLY A 50 0.56 0.73 23.41
N SER A 51 0.23 2.02 23.40
CA SER A 51 -0.91 2.55 22.66
C SER A 51 -0.46 3.64 21.70
N VAL A 52 -1.03 3.66 20.49
CA VAL A 52 -0.75 4.70 19.50
C VAL A 52 -1.41 5.99 19.94
N GLY A 53 -0.60 7.03 20.13
CA GLY A 53 -1.09 8.37 20.47
C GLY A 53 -1.48 9.16 19.22
N ARG A 54 -0.65 9.10 18.17
CA ARG A 54 -0.94 9.74 16.89
C ARG A 54 -0.08 9.14 15.77
N VAL A 55 -0.57 9.24 14.54
CA VAL A 55 0.20 8.98 13.31
C VAL A 55 1.05 10.21 13.02
N LEU A 56 2.36 10.02 12.83
CA LEU A 56 3.32 11.08 12.48
C LEU A 56 3.43 11.19 10.96
N GLU A 57 3.47 10.04 10.30
CA GLU A 57 3.62 9.95 8.85
C GLU A 57 2.88 8.71 8.34
N ARG A 58 2.04 8.90 7.34
CA ARG A 58 1.39 7.81 6.61
C ARG A 58 2.37 7.18 5.64
N ARG A 59 2.50 5.87 5.68
CA ARG A 59 3.29 5.15 4.68
C ARG A 59 2.61 5.18 3.31
N ARG A 60 1.29 5.06 3.30
CA ARG A 60 0.47 5.12 2.09
C ARG A 60 -0.79 5.95 2.32
N SER A 61 -1.09 6.81 1.37
CA SER A 61 -2.35 7.56 1.30
C SER A 61 -3.31 7.01 0.25
N GLN A 62 -2.83 6.18 -0.69
CA GLN A 62 -3.61 5.67 -1.80
C GLN A 62 -3.89 4.18 -1.64
N PHE A 63 -5.13 3.80 -1.89
CA PHE A 63 -5.61 2.44 -1.75
C PHE A 63 -6.42 2.02 -2.96
N VAL A 64 -6.24 0.79 -3.38
CA VAL A 64 -7.07 0.16 -4.42
C VAL A 64 -8.21 -0.58 -3.76
N GLY A 65 -9.39 -0.52 -4.34
CA GLY A 65 -10.55 -1.24 -3.85
C GLY A 65 -11.72 -1.24 -4.81
N ASN A 66 -12.81 -1.85 -4.38
CA ASN A 66 -14.04 -1.93 -5.15
C ASN A 66 -15.02 -0.84 -4.72
N LEU A 67 -15.50 -0.04 -5.66
CA LEU A 67 -16.52 0.96 -5.42
C LEU A 67 -17.86 0.29 -5.15
N GLN A 68 -18.46 0.63 -4.04
CA GLN A 68 -19.75 0.12 -3.59
C GLN A 68 -20.71 1.28 -3.28
N ARG A 69 -22.02 0.98 -3.22
CA ARG A 69 -23.05 1.94 -2.85
C ARG A 69 -23.98 1.35 -1.80
N SER A 70 -24.21 2.09 -0.73
CA SER A 70 -25.24 1.80 0.25
C SER A 70 -26.25 2.94 0.25
N ARG A 71 -27.49 2.65 -0.13
CA ARG A 71 -28.62 3.59 -0.17
C ARG A 71 -28.27 5.03 -0.65
N GLN A 72 -27.61 5.83 0.19
CA GLN A 72 -27.34 7.25 -0.04
C GLN A 72 -25.86 7.62 -0.16
N PHE A 73 -24.92 6.70 0.10
CA PHE A 73 -23.50 7.01 0.07
C PHE A 73 -22.68 5.95 -0.66
N LEU A 74 -21.59 6.41 -1.22
CA LEU A 74 -20.57 5.59 -1.85
C LEU A 74 -19.46 5.28 -0.85
N PHE A 75 -18.88 4.11 -1.00
CA PHE A 75 -17.70 3.69 -0.24
C PHE A 75 -16.84 2.76 -1.08
N VAL A 76 -15.58 2.70 -0.75
CA VAL A 76 -14.62 1.78 -1.37
C VAL A 76 -14.25 0.73 -0.35
N VAL A 77 -14.39 -0.55 -0.74
CA VAL A 77 -13.90 -1.70 0.02
C VAL A 77 -12.46 -1.95 -0.42
N PRO A 78 -11.45 -1.70 0.44
CA PRO A 78 -10.06 -1.90 0.08
C PRO A 78 -9.74 -3.36 -0.25
N ASP A 79 -8.84 -3.59 -1.23
CA ASP A 79 -8.35 -4.93 -1.56
C ASP A 79 -7.34 -5.44 -0.52
N ASP A 80 -6.65 -4.53 0.14
CA ASP A 80 -5.69 -4.87 1.19
C ASP A 80 -6.44 -5.23 2.49
N SER A 81 -6.45 -6.52 2.83
CA SER A 81 -7.11 -7.04 4.04
C SER A 81 -6.56 -6.49 5.36
N ARG A 82 -5.40 -5.82 5.32
CA ARG A 82 -4.82 -5.12 6.50
C ARG A 82 -5.53 -3.82 6.82
N ILE A 83 -6.39 -3.32 5.91
CA ILE A 83 -7.24 -2.16 6.13
C ILE A 83 -8.60 -2.65 6.60
N PRO A 84 -8.94 -2.45 7.88
CA PRO A 84 -10.09 -3.11 8.51
C PRO A 84 -11.42 -2.39 8.29
N CYS A 85 -11.46 -1.34 7.47
CA CYS A 85 -12.63 -0.48 7.32
C CYS A 85 -12.83 -0.02 5.88
N ASP A 86 -14.08 0.24 5.52
CA ASP A 86 -14.45 0.85 4.25
C ASP A 86 -14.08 2.34 4.26
N ILE A 87 -13.76 2.88 3.10
CA ILE A 87 -13.42 4.29 2.89
C ILE A 87 -14.63 4.98 2.25
N TYR A 88 -15.24 5.93 2.94
CA TYR A 88 -16.35 6.72 2.39
C TYR A 88 -15.83 7.71 1.35
N VAL A 89 -16.56 7.81 0.24
CA VAL A 89 -16.18 8.69 -0.88
C VAL A 89 -17.38 9.50 -1.34
N PRO A 90 -17.18 10.76 -1.74
CA PRO A 90 -18.22 11.55 -2.40
C PRO A 90 -18.52 10.99 -3.79
N GLU A 91 -19.57 11.51 -4.45
CA GLU A 91 -19.78 11.22 -5.87
C GLU A 91 -18.53 11.61 -6.66
N PRO A 92 -18.01 10.68 -7.50
CA PRO A 92 -16.75 10.90 -8.21
C PRO A 92 -16.82 12.11 -9.14
N ARG A 93 -15.75 12.90 -9.16
CA ARG A 93 -15.56 13.94 -10.17
C ARG A 93 -15.35 13.30 -11.55
N ASP A 94 -15.39 14.11 -12.60
CA ASP A 94 -15.01 13.64 -13.94
C ASP A 94 -13.50 13.34 -13.97
N LEU A 95 -13.18 12.07 -14.02
CA LEU A 95 -11.80 11.54 -14.10
C LEU A 95 -11.47 11.05 -15.52
N GLY A 96 -12.25 11.49 -16.53
CA GLY A 96 -12.12 11.04 -17.91
C GLY A 96 -12.72 9.66 -18.18
N ARG A 97 -13.14 8.96 -17.14
CA ARG A 97 -13.90 7.70 -17.17
C ARG A 97 -14.94 7.72 -16.06
N PRO A 98 -16.22 7.45 -16.35
CA PRO A 98 -17.26 7.39 -15.34
C PRO A 98 -17.01 6.21 -14.39
N ALA A 99 -17.05 6.46 -13.08
CA ALA A 99 -17.01 5.42 -12.07
C ALA A 99 -18.38 4.76 -11.93
N ARG A 100 -18.40 3.43 -11.94
CA ARG A 100 -19.60 2.63 -11.74
C ARG A 100 -19.46 1.78 -10.49
N VAL A 101 -20.57 1.54 -9.82
CA VAL A 101 -20.60 0.59 -8.70
C VAL A 101 -20.09 -0.77 -9.17
N GLY A 102 -19.14 -1.35 -8.43
CA GLY A 102 -18.44 -2.58 -8.80
C GLY A 102 -17.10 -2.36 -9.50
N ASP A 103 -16.77 -1.14 -9.97
CA ASP A 103 -15.48 -0.87 -10.58
C ASP A 103 -14.36 -0.89 -9.54
N LYS A 104 -13.18 -1.30 -9.98
CA LYS A 104 -11.91 -1.05 -9.30
C LYS A 104 -11.54 0.41 -9.41
N VAL A 105 -11.22 1.01 -8.28
CA VAL A 105 -10.83 2.42 -8.18
C VAL A 105 -9.59 2.57 -7.31
N VAL A 106 -8.90 3.70 -7.51
CA VAL A 106 -7.88 4.16 -6.58
C VAL A 106 -8.47 5.30 -5.78
N VAL A 107 -8.43 5.18 -4.46
CA VAL A 107 -8.92 6.19 -3.51
C VAL A 107 -7.74 6.78 -2.76
N GLU A 108 -7.70 8.10 -2.63
CA GLU A 108 -6.78 8.80 -1.76
C GLU A 108 -7.46 9.08 -0.43
N LEU A 109 -6.82 8.62 0.65
CA LEU A 109 -7.33 8.77 2.01
C LEU A 109 -7.16 10.22 2.45
N LEU A 110 -8.22 10.81 2.97
CA LEU A 110 -8.18 12.11 3.65
C LEU A 110 -7.72 11.95 5.10
N GLU A 111 -7.67 13.08 5.83
CA GLU A 111 -7.29 13.06 7.22
C GLU A 111 -8.29 12.23 8.05
N TRP A 112 -7.80 11.17 8.69
CA TRP A 112 -8.59 10.27 9.51
C TRP A 112 -8.28 10.47 10.99
N GLN A 113 -9.20 11.09 11.72
CA GLN A 113 -8.96 11.54 13.10
C GLN A 113 -9.42 10.54 14.16
N SER A 114 -10.39 9.66 13.85
CA SER A 114 -10.98 8.76 14.84
C SER A 114 -11.26 7.38 14.28
N ARG A 115 -10.81 6.34 14.98
CA ARG A 115 -11.12 4.94 14.64
C ARG A 115 -12.62 4.58 14.80
N HIS A 116 -13.39 5.40 15.48
CA HIS A 116 -14.82 5.17 15.69
C HIS A 116 -15.67 5.62 14.50
N THR A 117 -15.06 6.28 13.55
CA THR A 117 -15.67 6.67 12.27
C THR A 117 -14.85 6.07 11.14
N ASN A 118 -15.53 5.62 10.08
CA ASN A 118 -14.83 5.19 8.88
C ASN A 118 -14.07 6.38 8.27
N PRO A 119 -12.91 6.13 7.67
CA PRO A 119 -12.15 7.15 6.97
C PRO A 119 -12.91 7.66 5.75
N GLU A 120 -12.62 8.90 5.37
CA GLU A 120 -13.08 9.51 4.14
C GLU A 120 -11.94 9.56 3.12
N GLY A 121 -12.29 9.54 1.84
CA GLY A 121 -11.32 9.61 0.75
C GLY A 121 -11.91 10.21 -0.52
N GLU A 122 -11.06 10.49 -1.48
CA GLU A 122 -11.45 10.91 -2.83
C GLU A 122 -11.01 9.86 -3.86
N ILE A 123 -11.90 9.52 -4.80
CA ILE A 123 -11.51 8.67 -5.93
C ILE A 123 -10.64 9.51 -6.86
N ILE A 124 -9.41 9.06 -7.07
CA ILE A 124 -8.42 9.74 -7.92
C ILE A 124 -8.22 9.04 -9.27
N GLU A 125 -8.60 7.77 -9.39
CA GLU A 125 -8.50 7.01 -10.63
C GLU A 125 -9.58 5.91 -10.69
N VAL A 126 -10.16 5.69 -11.87
CA VAL A 126 -11.06 4.58 -12.15
C VAL A 126 -10.34 3.57 -13.02
N LEU A 127 -10.03 2.39 -12.48
CA LEU A 127 -9.34 1.33 -13.20
C LEU A 127 -10.30 0.55 -14.12
N GLY A 128 -11.54 0.36 -13.68
CA GLY A 128 -12.61 -0.27 -14.43
C GLY A 128 -13.18 -1.53 -13.81
N PRO A 129 -14.04 -2.26 -14.55
CA PRO A 129 -14.62 -3.50 -14.07
C PRO A 129 -13.53 -4.52 -13.69
N PRO A 130 -13.64 -5.23 -12.55
CA PRO A 130 -12.61 -6.16 -12.08
C PRO A 130 -12.32 -7.31 -13.06
N ASN A 131 -13.30 -7.69 -13.90
CA ASN A 131 -13.16 -8.74 -14.90
C ASN A 131 -12.66 -8.24 -16.27
N GLN A 132 -12.39 -6.94 -16.41
CA GLN A 132 -11.79 -6.39 -17.63
C GLN A 132 -10.32 -6.72 -17.68
N GLU A 133 -9.85 -7.21 -18.83
CA GLU A 133 -8.44 -7.53 -19.08
C GLU A 133 -7.52 -6.36 -18.72
N GLY A 134 -6.48 -6.65 -17.92
CA GLY A 134 -5.47 -5.70 -17.48
C GLY A 134 -5.83 -4.87 -16.24
N VAL A 135 -7.07 -4.89 -15.76
CA VAL A 135 -7.48 -4.15 -14.54
C VAL A 135 -6.86 -4.77 -13.31
N ASP A 136 -6.75 -6.07 -13.24
CA ASP A 136 -6.06 -6.81 -12.19
C ASP A 136 -4.59 -6.41 -12.07
N MET A 137 -3.88 -6.37 -13.20
CA MET A 137 -2.49 -5.94 -13.26
C MET A 137 -2.33 -4.47 -12.85
N LEU A 138 -3.21 -3.57 -13.34
CA LEU A 138 -3.21 -2.16 -12.95
C LEU A 138 -3.47 -1.99 -11.45
N ALA A 139 -4.39 -2.76 -10.89
CA ALA A 139 -4.70 -2.75 -9.46
C ALA A 139 -3.46 -3.12 -8.63
N ILE A 140 -2.73 -4.17 -9.00
CA ILE A 140 -1.48 -4.57 -8.35
C ILE A 140 -0.41 -3.48 -8.46
N ILE A 141 -0.22 -2.91 -9.65
CA ILE A 141 0.76 -1.85 -9.88
C ILE A 141 0.44 -0.63 -8.99
N ARG A 142 -0.83 -0.24 -8.90
CA ARG A 142 -1.28 0.87 -8.05
C ARG A 142 -1.15 0.56 -6.57
N GLN A 143 -1.53 -0.66 -6.16
CA GLN A 143 -1.44 -1.10 -4.77
C GLN A 143 0.01 -1.07 -4.25
N HIS A 144 0.98 -1.34 -5.12
CA HIS A 144 2.41 -1.33 -4.78
C HIS A 144 3.12 -0.03 -5.18
N GLU A 145 2.36 1.00 -5.60
CA GLU A 145 2.90 2.31 -6.00
C GLU A 145 4.00 2.21 -7.08
N LEU A 146 3.91 1.18 -7.94
CA LEU A 146 4.87 0.98 -9.01
C LEU A 146 4.68 2.01 -10.13
N PRO A 147 5.77 2.56 -10.69
CA PRO A 147 5.67 3.53 -11.77
C PRO A 147 5.18 2.87 -13.06
N LEU A 148 4.11 3.41 -13.66
CA LEU A 148 3.60 2.96 -14.97
C LEU A 148 4.48 3.40 -16.15
N LYS A 149 5.35 4.37 -15.94
CA LYS A 149 6.22 4.91 -16.99
C LYS A 149 7.64 5.03 -16.46
N PHE A 150 8.60 4.65 -17.30
CA PHE A 150 9.99 4.89 -16.98
C PHE A 150 10.30 6.39 -16.95
N PRO A 151 11.18 6.84 -16.03
CA PRO A 151 11.67 8.22 -16.02
C PRO A 151 12.28 8.61 -17.37
N ARG A 152 12.16 9.88 -17.75
CA ARG A 152 12.69 10.40 -19.04
C ARG A 152 14.18 10.08 -19.24
N LYS A 153 14.99 10.15 -18.17
CA LYS A 153 16.42 9.80 -18.20
C LYS A 153 16.66 8.36 -18.64
N VAL A 154 15.91 7.42 -18.06
CA VAL A 154 15.98 5.98 -18.42
C VAL A 154 15.58 5.77 -19.88
N LEU A 155 14.49 6.39 -20.34
CA LEU A 155 14.06 6.30 -21.74
C LEU A 155 15.09 6.88 -22.72
N GLN A 156 15.80 7.92 -22.31
CA GLN A 156 16.87 8.52 -23.11
C GLN A 156 18.11 7.61 -23.15
N GLU A 157 18.46 7.00 -22.05
CA GLU A 157 19.57 6.04 -21.96
C GLU A 157 19.30 4.80 -22.82
N VAL A 158 18.08 4.24 -22.75
CA VAL A 158 17.64 3.13 -23.61
C VAL A 158 17.71 3.49 -25.11
N LYS A 159 17.39 4.75 -25.49
CA LYS A 159 17.54 5.20 -26.88
C LYS A 159 18.99 5.25 -27.37
N ASN A 160 19.93 5.47 -26.45
CA ASN A 160 21.35 5.52 -26.74
C ASN A 160 22.01 4.12 -26.73
N LEU A 161 21.32 3.11 -26.19
CA LEU A 161 21.77 1.72 -26.27
C LEU A 161 21.64 1.23 -27.72
N GLY A 162 22.68 0.57 -28.22
CA GLY A 162 22.64 -0.07 -29.53
C GLY A 162 21.51 -1.11 -29.63
N LYS A 163 20.90 -1.24 -30.81
CA LYS A 163 19.84 -2.23 -31.03
C LYS A 163 20.38 -3.65 -31.23
N THR A 164 21.67 -3.80 -31.41
CA THR A 164 22.35 -5.08 -31.68
C THR A 164 23.53 -5.24 -30.74
N VAL A 165 23.75 -6.47 -30.31
CA VAL A 165 24.95 -6.83 -29.53
C VAL A 165 26.17 -6.81 -30.47
N THR A 166 27.18 -6.04 -30.09
CA THR A 166 28.43 -5.89 -30.86
C THR A 166 29.50 -6.86 -30.34
N ASP A 167 30.55 -7.08 -31.12
CA ASP A 167 31.70 -7.89 -30.71
C ASP A 167 32.40 -7.33 -29.45
N GLU A 168 32.36 -6.00 -29.25
CA GLU A 168 32.87 -5.37 -28.04
C GLU A 168 32.02 -5.71 -26.82
N ASP A 169 30.68 -5.80 -26.96
CA ASP A 169 29.77 -6.18 -25.89
C ASP A 169 29.98 -7.60 -25.43
N VAL A 170 30.48 -8.46 -26.32
CA VAL A 170 30.72 -9.90 -26.03
C VAL A 170 32.10 -10.11 -25.41
N LYS A 171 33.02 -9.17 -25.57
CA LYS A 171 34.41 -9.31 -25.10
C LYS A 171 34.47 -9.48 -23.58
N GLY A 172 35.08 -10.59 -23.16
CA GLY A 172 35.21 -10.93 -21.73
C GLY A 172 33.97 -11.55 -21.10
N ARG A 173 32.93 -11.86 -21.88
CA ARG A 173 31.75 -12.58 -21.42
C ARG A 173 31.82 -14.05 -21.77
N ILE A 174 31.07 -14.89 -21.03
CA ILE A 174 30.94 -16.31 -21.32
C ILE A 174 29.98 -16.49 -22.48
N ASP A 175 30.40 -17.24 -23.51
CA ASP A 175 29.54 -17.56 -24.65
C ASP A 175 28.58 -18.70 -24.32
N CYS A 176 27.34 -18.37 -24.09
CA CYS A 176 26.26 -19.33 -23.80
C CYS A 176 25.38 -19.68 -25.02
N ARG A 177 25.74 -19.29 -26.24
CA ARG A 177 24.94 -19.51 -27.47
C ARG A 177 24.73 -20.99 -27.81
N ARG A 178 25.53 -21.89 -27.23
CA ARG A 178 25.41 -23.35 -27.40
C ARG A 178 24.70 -24.03 -26.22
N HIS A 179 24.23 -23.30 -25.26
CA HIS A 179 23.50 -23.81 -24.10
C HIS A 179 22.01 -23.54 -24.26
N ASP A 180 21.19 -24.49 -23.85
CA ASP A 180 19.75 -24.30 -23.72
C ASP A 180 19.51 -23.42 -22.47
N VAL A 181 19.20 -22.15 -22.69
CA VAL A 181 18.96 -21.17 -21.62
C VAL A 181 17.48 -20.79 -21.65
N ILE A 182 16.82 -20.96 -20.52
CA ILE A 182 15.43 -20.54 -20.31
C ILE A 182 15.36 -19.49 -19.20
N THR A 183 14.45 -18.53 -19.36
CA THR A 183 14.11 -17.57 -18.31
C THR A 183 12.85 -18.06 -17.60
N ILE A 184 12.87 -18.11 -16.30
CA ILE A 184 11.74 -18.50 -15.45
C ILE A 184 11.21 -17.26 -14.74
#